data_4833e4c3eacd444dc3b13ba62b9c9b48
#
_entry.id   4833e4c3eacd444dc3b13ba62b9c9b48
#
_cell.length_a   1.000
_cell.length_b   1.000
_cell.length_c   1.000
_cell.angle_alpha   90.00
_cell.angle_beta   90.00
_cell.angle_gamma   90.00
#
_symmetry.space_group_name_H-M   'P 1'
#
loop_
_entity.id
_entity.type
_entity.pdbx_description
1 polymer ?
#
loop_
_entity_poly.entity_id
_entity_poly.type
_entity_poly.pdbx_seq_one_letter_code
_entity_poly.pdbx_strand_id
1 'polypeptide(L)'
;MKKVMLLHTVKSVYETFGPDLSKVLGPDVIIDNMLDTFLADDPARHGGVFSKENRLRLVHDLESAQLAQPDVIVVTCSSLSPYLPTLREYFTTPIISIDDAMCKAALDKGHSIAVLATAASALEPALWKLNLFAKDRGVKVDIQSFCNPDAIAALKAGDRQTHDRLLLEMAAKVDKNCNAIVLAQASMAGMRAEVEKRTGISTFSSPELCQAEVKRFLDSI
;
A
#
# COMPACT_ATOMS: atom_id res chain seq x y z
N MET A 1 23.95 -12.89 -5.13
CA MET A 1 23.16 -12.49 -3.94
C MET A 1 22.05 -11.61 -4.46
N LYS A 2 20.78 -11.90 -4.15
CA LYS A 2 19.62 -11.13 -4.64
C LYS A 2 19.55 -9.78 -3.92
N LYS A 3 19.05 -8.76 -4.61
CA LYS A 3 18.98 -7.39 -4.08
C LYS A 3 17.59 -6.80 -4.26
N VAL A 4 17.08 -6.18 -3.21
CA VAL A 4 15.83 -5.41 -3.21
C VAL A 4 16.14 -3.95 -2.91
N MET A 5 15.57 -3.04 -3.70
CA MET A 5 15.58 -1.60 -3.40
C MET A 5 14.19 -1.18 -2.91
N LEU A 6 14.10 -0.62 -1.73
CA LEU A 6 12.86 -0.08 -1.17
C LEU A 6 12.81 1.44 -1.38
N LEU A 7 11.76 1.95 -2.01
CA LEU A 7 11.46 3.38 -2.11
C LEU A 7 10.33 3.73 -1.16
N HIS A 8 10.67 4.46 -0.11
CA HIS A 8 9.76 4.91 0.94
C HIS A 8 9.42 6.40 0.80
N THR A 9 8.25 6.80 1.28
CA THR A 9 7.86 8.21 1.40
C THR A 9 7.47 8.59 2.83
N VAL A 10 7.35 7.62 3.73
CA VAL A 10 6.93 7.82 5.12
C VAL A 10 7.94 7.17 6.06
N LYS A 11 8.45 7.95 7.01
CA LYS A 11 9.50 7.51 7.94
C LYS A 11 9.12 6.27 8.75
N SER A 12 7.89 6.18 9.26
CA SER A 12 7.46 5.02 10.05
C SER A 12 7.42 3.72 9.21
N VAL A 13 7.13 3.81 7.90
CA VAL A 13 7.19 2.64 7.00
C VAL A 13 8.65 2.26 6.71
N TYR A 14 9.51 3.25 6.52
CA TYR A 14 10.96 3.02 6.38
C TYR A 14 11.54 2.28 7.59
N GLU A 15 11.16 2.68 8.81
CA GLU A 15 11.67 2.10 10.05
C GLU A 15 11.20 0.65 10.30
N THR A 16 10.06 0.24 9.71
CA THR A 16 9.43 -1.06 10.00
C THR A 16 9.49 -2.04 8.83
N PHE A 17 9.18 -1.60 7.61
CA PHE A 17 8.97 -2.49 6.48
C PHE A 17 10.25 -3.25 6.06
N GLY A 18 11.39 -2.56 5.99
CA GLY A 18 12.68 -3.17 5.63
C GLY A 18 13.12 -4.26 6.62
N PRO A 19 13.15 -3.99 7.92
CA PRO A 19 13.44 -5.00 8.95
C PRO A 19 12.48 -6.20 8.91
N ASP A 20 11.19 -5.99 8.69
CA ASP A 20 10.23 -7.09 8.61
C ASP A 20 10.39 -7.89 7.31
N LEU A 21 10.67 -7.22 6.17
CA LEU A 21 10.98 -7.90 4.92
C LEU A 21 12.26 -8.74 5.05
N SER A 22 13.29 -8.25 5.74
CA SER A 22 14.54 -9.01 6.00
C SER A 22 14.28 -10.31 6.74
N LYS A 23 13.35 -10.33 7.70
CA LYS A 23 12.94 -11.57 8.40
C LYS A 23 12.28 -12.58 7.45
N VAL A 24 11.53 -12.10 6.45
CA VAL A 24 10.84 -12.94 5.47
C VAL A 24 11.79 -13.49 4.41
N LEU A 25 12.78 -12.69 3.98
CA LEU A 25 13.69 -13.04 2.89
C LEU A 25 14.93 -13.80 3.36
N GLY A 26 15.33 -13.64 4.62
CA GLY A 26 16.54 -14.25 5.17
C GLY A 26 17.81 -13.45 4.86
N PRO A 27 18.98 -13.96 5.33
CA PRO A 27 20.25 -13.21 5.34
C PRO A 27 20.93 -13.09 3.97
N ASP A 28 20.52 -13.89 2.99
CA ASP A 28 21.17 -13.95 1.67
C ASP A 28 20.63 -12.90 0.68
N VAL A 29 19.76 -12.00 1.14
CA VAL A 29 19.17 -10.92 0.33
C VAL A 29 19.62 -9.58 0.86
N ILE A 30 20.17 -8.75 -0.02
CA ILE A 30 20.50 -7.36 0.29
C ILE A 30 19.25 -6.51 0.17
N ILE A 31 18.97 -5.69 1.17
CA ILE A 31 17.87 -4.72 1.17
C ILE A 31 18.44 -3.32 1.32
N ASP A 32 18.41 -2.56 0.21
CA ASP A 32 18.76 -1.16 0.20
C ASP A 32 17.50 -0.30 0.33
N ASN A 33 17.64 0.89 0.92
CA ASN A 33 16.51 1.76 1.23
C ASN A 33 16.74 3.18 0.71
N MET A 34 15.73 3.75 0.08
CA MET A 34 15.62 5.18 -0.22
C MET A 34 14.41 5.75 0.51
N LEU A 35 14.54 6.96 1.05
CA LEU A 35 13.45 7.67 1.71
C LEU A 35 13.34 9.07 1.11
N ASP A 36 12.24 9.33 0.40
CA ASP A 36 11.87 10.65 -0.09
C ASP A 36 10.52 11.09 0.49
N THR A 37 10.55 11.77 1.62
CA THR A 37 9.32 12.23 2.29
C THR A 37 8.59 13.34 1.51
N PHE A 38 9.28 14.06 0.61
CA PHE A 38 8.69 15.14 -0.17
C PHE A 38 7.53 14.60 -1.06
N LEU A 39 7.66 13.40 -1.61
CA LEU A 39 6.62 12.78 -2.44
C LEU A 39 5.29 12.53 -1.71
N ALA A 40 5.30 12.47 -0.38
CA ALA A 40 4.09 12.39 0.44
C ALA A 40 3.70 13.76 1.03
N ASP A 41 4.68 14.54 1.49
CA ASP A 41 4.44 15.79 2.21
C ASP A 41 3.93 16.92 1.30
N ASP A 42 4.47 17.02 0.08
CA ASP A 42 4.07 18.08 -0.86
C ASP A 42 2.62 17.93 -1.32
N PRO A 43 2.15 16.77 -1.80
CA PRO A 43 0.73 16.58 -2.08
C PRO A 43 -0.17 16.81 -0.87
N ALA A 44 0.26 16.41 0.33
CA ALA A 44 -0.52 16.61 1.55
C ALA A 44 -0.72 18.12 1.86
N ARG A 45 0.26 18.97 1.55
CA ARG A 45 0.17 20.44 1.70
C ARG A 45 -0.64 21.11 0.59
N HIS A 46 -0.81 20.46 -0.55
CA HIS A 46 -1.47 20.98 -1.74
C HIS A 46 -2.78 20.25 -2.08
N GLY A 47 -3.55 19.85 -1.05
CA GLY A 47 -4.88 19.25 -1.22
C GLY A 47 -4.90 17.89 -1.93
N GLY A 48 -3.80 17.13 -1.86
CA GLY A 48 -3.67 15.81 -2.47
C GLY A 48 -3.21 15.84 -3.94
N VAL A 49 -2.90 17.01 -4.48
CA VAL A 49 -2.45 17.16 -5.87
C VAL A 49 -1.02 16.65 -6.02
N PHE A 50 -0.82 15.62 -6.82
CA PHE A 50 0.50 15.13 -7.22
C PHE A 50 0.95 15.89 -8.46
N SER A 51 1.78 16.91 -8.27
CA SER A 51 2.20 17.88 -9.28
C SER A 51 3.04 17.25 -10.40
N LYS A 52 3.30 18.02 -11.47
CA LYS A 52 4.23 17.60 -12.53
C LYS A 52 5.65 17.41 -11.98
N GLU A 53 6.06 18.29 -11.08
CA GLU A 53 7.36 18.27 -10.41
C GLU A 53 7.51 17.01 -9.54
N ASN A 54 6.46 16.62 -8.83
CA ASN A 54 6.45 15.38 -8.05
C ASN A 54 6.54 14.13 -8.94
N ARG A 55 5.89 14.15 -10.11
CA ARG A 55 6.00 13.04 -11.09
C ARG A 55 7.43 12.92 -11.61
N LEU A 56 8.06 14.04 -11.93
CA LEU A 56 9.46 14.06 -12.37
C LEU A 56 10.39 13.57 -11.27
N ARG A 57 10.16 14.00 -10.02
CA ARG A 57 10.93 13.55 -8.86
C ARG A 57 10.81 12.04 -8.65
N LEU A 58 9.60 11.48 -8.75
CA LEU A 58 9.40 10.02 -8.68
C LEU A 58 10.18 9.27 -9.77
N VAL A 59 10.23 9.81 -11.00
CA VAL A 59 11.04 9.23 -12.08
C VAL A 59 12.52 9.23 -11.69
N HIS A 60 13.07 10.33 -11.19
CA HIS A 60 14.48 10.40 -10.76
C HIS A 60 14.79 9.48 -9.58
N ASP A 61 13.86 9.30 -8.65
CA ASP A 61 14.03 8.35 -7.55
C ASP A 61 14.10 6.90 -8.08
N LEU A 62 13.22 6.56 -9.02
CA LEU A 62 13.24 5.23 -9.65
C LEU A 62 14.48 5.01 -10.52
N GLU A 63 14.96 6.03 -11.23
CA GLU A 63 16.24 5.98 -11.96
C GLU A 63 17.40 5.74 -11.00
N SER A 64 17.46 6.50 -9.90
CA SER A 64 18.48 6.32 -8.86
C SER A 64 18.42 4.94 -8.22
N ALA A 65 17.22 4.44 -7.96
CA ALA A 65 17.00 3.08 -7.45
C ALA A 65 17.53 2.02 -8.43
N GLN A 66 17.25 2.16 -9.73
CA GLN A 66 17.70 1.22 -10.77
C GLN A 66 19.23 1.22 -10.93
N LEU A 67 19.91 2.37 -10.73
CA LEU A 67 21.38 2.45 -10.80
C LEU A 67 22.09 1.57 -9.75
N ALA A 68 21.42 1.25 -8.64
CA ALA A 68 21.92 0.29 -7.67
C ALA A 68 21.84 -1.18 -8.16
N GLN A 69 21.28 -1.41 -9.33
CA GLN A 69 21.10 -2.73 -9.96
C GLN A 69 20.40 -3.75 -9.05
N PRO A 70 19.23 -3.42 -8.49
CA PRO A 70 18.46 -4.40 -7.74
C PRO A 70 17.71 -5.35 -8.68
N ASP A 71 17.37 -6.54 -8.19
CA ASP A 71 16.49 -7.49 -8.88
C ASP A 71 15.04 -6.99 -8.91
N VAL A 72 14.65 -6.19 -7.91
CA VAL A 72 13.32 -5.59 -7.81
C VAL A 72 13.35 -4.28 -7.02
N ILE A 73 12.55 -3.30 -7.46
CA ILE A 73 12.25 -2.08 -6.71
C ILE A 73 10.87 -2.25 -6.08
N VAL A 74 10.75 -1.96 -4.79
CA VAL A 74 9.46 -1.99 -4.06
C VAL A 74 9.10 -0.57 -3.64
N VAL A 75 8.00 -0.05 -4.19
CA VAL A 75 7.45 1.25 -3.81
C VAL A 75 6.47 1.06 -2.66
N THR A 76 6.86 1.50 -1.47
CA THR A 76 6.11 1.23 -0.23
C THR A 76 5.06 2.31 0.11
N CYS A 77 4.66 3.09 -0.88
CA CYS A 77 3.68 4.17 -0.71
C CYS A 77 2.51 3.97 -1.68
N SER A 78 1.32 3.68 -1.15
CA SER A 78 0.10 3.49 -1.94
C SER A 78 -0.34 4.75 -2.70
N SER A 79 -0.02 5.96 -2.21
CA SER A 79 -0.34 7.21 -2.92
C SER A 79 0.37 7.33 -4.27
N LEU A 80 1.49 6.62 -4.47
CA LEU A 80 2.22 6.60 -5.74
C LEU A 80 1.68 5.55 -6.73
N SER A 81 0.84 4.62 -6.26
CA SER A 81 0.32 3.50 -7.05
C SER A 81 -0.29 3.89 -8.40
N PRO A 82 -1.06 5.00 -8.53
CA PRO A 82 -1.64 5.39 -9.81
C PRO A 82 -0.63 5.74 -10.91
N TYR A 83 0.60 6.06 -10.54
CA TYR A 83 1.65 6.47 -11.49
C TYR A 83 2.53 5.30 -11.94
N LEU A 84 2.59 4.21 -11.18
CA LEU A 84 3.50 3.10 -11.43
C LEU A 84 3.21 2.30 -12.70
N PRO A 85 1.97 2.03 -13.13
CA PRO A 85 1.74 1.25 -14.36
C PRO A 85 2.41 1.84 -15.59
N THR A 86 2.28 3.15 -15.81
CA THR A 86 2.96 3.83 -16.92
C THR A 86 4.48 3.81 -16.73
N LEU A 87 4.98 4.01 -15.52
CA LEU A 87 6.42 4.04 -15.25
C LEU A 87 7.07 2.67 -15.44
N ARG A 88 6.39 1.57 -15.10
CA ARG A 88 6.90 0.20 -15.29
C ARG A 88 7.34 -0.08 -16.73
N GLU A 89 6.74 0.58 -17.71
CA GLU A 89 7.10 0.42 -19.13
C GLU A 89 8.46 1.02 -19.50
N TYR A 90 8.95 1.97 -18.68
CA TYR A 90 10.21 2.68 -18.93
C TYR A 90 11.40 2.12 -18.16
N PHE A 91 11.16 1.28 -17.16
CA PHE A 91 12.21 0.71 -16.30
C PHE A 91 12.45 -0.76 -16.63
N THR A 92 13.72 -1.16 -16.69
CA THR A 92 14.11 -2.56 -16.90
C THR A 92 14.01 -3.38 -15.62
N THR A 93 14.23 -2.74 -14.47
CA THR A 93 14.05 -3.38 -13.16
C THR A 93 12.56 -3.47 -12.83
N PRO A 94 12.05 -4.65 -12.49
CA PRO A 94 10.66 -4.83 -12.07
C PRO A 94 10.30 -3.95 -10.86
N ILE A 95 9.11 -3.36 -10.88
CA ILE A 95 8.60 -2.48 -9.81
C ILE A 95 7.36 -3.11 -9.19
N ILE A 96 7.42 -3.42 -7.89
CA ILE A 96 6.28 -3.89 -7.08
C ILE A 96 5.72 -2.72 -6.27
N SER A 97 4.40 -2.55 -6.26
CA SER A 97 3.71 -1.60 -5.38
C SER A 97 3.22 -2.31 -4.13
N ILE A 98 3.35 -1.64 -2.98
CA ILE A 98 3.01 -2.22 -1.67
C ILE A 98 1.59 -2.81 -1.61
N ASP A 99 0.66 -2.26 -2.35
CA ASP A 99 -0.77 -2.61 -2.33
C ASP A 99 -1.23 -3.52 -3.48
N ASP A 100 -0.32 -3.92 -4.39
CA ASP A 100 -0.68 -4.79 -5.52
C ASP A 100 -1.24 -6.14 -5.07
N ALA A 101 -0.51 -6.86 -4.21
CA ALA A 101 -0.93 -8.16 -3.70
C ALA A 101 -2.21 -8.08 -2.86
N MET A 102 -2.37 -7.01 -2.07
CA MET A 102 -3.55 -6.78 -1.26
C MET A 102 -4.82 -6.63 -2.11
N CYS A 103 -4.77 -5.78 -3.13
CA CYS A 103 -5.91 -5.55 -4.01
C CYS A 103 -6.27 -6.80 -4.83
N LYS A 104 -5.26 -7.54 -5.31
CA LYS A 104 -5.46 -8.83 -5.99
C LYS A 104 -6.13 -9.85 -5.07
N ALA A 105 -5.64 -10.00 -3.83
CA ALA A 105 -6.18 -10.93 -2.84
C ALA A 105 -7.61 -10.59 -2.44
N ALA A 106 -7.96 -9.30 -2.32
CA ALA A 106 -9.32 -8.88 -2.06
C ALA A 106 -10.27 -9.27 -3.21
N LEU A 107 -9.88 -9.03 -4.46
CA LEU A 107 -10.65 -9.41 -5.65
C LEU A 107 -10.78 -10.95 -5.81
N ASP A 108 -9.84 -11.73 -5.30
CA ASP A 108 -9.92 -13.19 -5.29
C ASP A 108 -11.01 -13.71 -4.32
N LYS A 109 -11.44 -12.91 -3.34
CA LYS A 109 -12.56 -13.23 -2.43
C LYS A 109 -13.93 -12.94 -3.04
N GLY A 110 -13.99 -12.02 -4.00
CA GLY A 110 -15.23 -11.64 -4.68
C GLY A 110 -15.21 -10.18 -5.12
N HIS A 111 -16.35 -9.71 -5.58
CA HIS A 111 -16.44 -8.42 -6.26
C HIS A 111 -17.20 -7.33 -5.45
N SER A 112 -17.65 -7.62 -4.24
CA SER A 112 -18.18 -6.64 -3.29
C SER A 112 -17.13 -6.39 -2.21
N ILE A 113 -16.48 -5.22 -2.25
CA ILE A 113 -15.31 -4.89 -1.43
C ILE A 113 -15.54 -3.61 -0.66
N ALA A 114 -15.26 -3.62 0.64
CA ALA A 114 -15.22 -2.41 1.43
C ALA A 114 -13.77 -1.90 1.56
N VAL A 115 -13.57 -0.60 1.37
CA VAL A 115 -12.26 0.05 1.56
C VAL A 115 -12.34 0.99 2.75
N LEU A 116 -11.52 0.75 3.76
CA LEU A 116 -11.37 1.61 4.94
C LEU A 116 -10.09 2.41 4.84
N ALA A 117 -10.19 3.72 5.04
CA ALA A 117 -9.05 4.64 5.04
C ALA A 117 -9.18 5.68 6.14
N THR A 118 -8.04 6.22 6.58
CA THR A 118 -8.00 7.36 7.53
C THR A 118 -7.57 8.67 6.84
N ALA A 119 -7.30 8.63 5.52
CA ALA A 119 -6.99 9.80 4.71
C ALA A 119 -7.46 9.59 3.26
N ALA A 120 -7.97 10.65 2.63
CA ALA A 120 -8.39 10.63 1.23
C ALA A 120 -7.22 10.28 0.28
N SER A 121 -6.01 10.73 0.58
CA SER A 121 -4.79 10.44 -0.19
C SER A 121 -4.40 8.96 -0.21
N ALA A 122 -4.99 8.13 0.66
CA ALA A 122 -4.83 6.68 0.65
C ALA A 122 -6.08 5.97 0.09
N LEU A 123 -7.26 6.56 0.29
CA LEU A 123 -8.52 6.01 -0.21
C LEU A 123 -8.54 5.98 -1.74
N GLU A 124 -8.34 7.13 -2.39
CA GLU A 124 -8.44 7.27 -3.84
C GLU A 124 -7.50 6.32 -4.62
N PRO A 125 -6.21 6.17 -4.25
CA PRO A 125 -5.32 5.19 -4.88
C PRO A 125 -5.81 3.75 -4.73
N ALA A 126 -6.35 3.38 -3.57
CA ALA A 126 -6.88 2.03 -3.35
C ALA A 126 -8.12 1.75 -4.22
N LEU A 127 -9.06 2.71 -4.30
CA LEU A 127 -10.23 2.62 -5.18
C LEU A 127 -9.79 2.50 -6.64
N TRP A 128 -8.87 3.35 -7.06
CA TRP A 128 -8.33 3.33 -8.42
C TRP A 128 -7.71 1.97 -8.77
N LYS A 129 -6.87 1.42 -7.88
CA LYS A 129 -6.18 0.14 -8.10
C LYS A 129 -7.14 -1.06 -8.14
N LEU A 130 -8.13 -1.10 -7.26
CA LEU A 130 -9.15 -2.15 -7.29
C LEU A 130 -9.93 -2.12 -8.61
N ASN A 131 -10.33 -0.94 -9.08
CA ASN A 131 -11.00 -0.79 -10.38
C ASN A 131 -10.10 -1.19 -11.55
N LEU A 132 -8.80 -0.83 -11.53
CA LEU A 132 -7.83 -1.23 -12.56
C LEU A 132 -7.74 -2.76 -12.65
N PHE A 133 -7.48 -3.43 -11.53
CA PHE A 133 -7.32 -4.89 -11.50
C PHE A 133 -8.63 -5.63 -11.80
N ALA A 134 -9.78 -5.08 -11.43
CA ALA A 134 -11.07 -5.63 -11.81
C ALA A 134 -11.29 -5.53 -13.33
N LYS A 135 -10.95 -4.38 -13.92
CA LYS A 135 -11.00 -4.18 -15.38
C LYS A 135 -10.08 -5.14 -16.12
N ASP A 136 -8.85 -5.34 -15.65
CA ASP A 136 -7.87 -6.27 -16.25
C ASP A 136 -8.37 -7.72 -16.20
N ARG A 137 -9.19 -8.06 -15.21
CA ARG A 137 -9.85 -9.37 -15.09
C ARG A 137 -11.17 -9.47 -15.87
N GLY A 138 -11.64 -8.39 -16.48
CA GLY A 138 -12.93 -8.34 -17.17
C GLY A 138 -14.15 -8.41 -16.25
N VAL A 139 -14.00 -8.04 -14.97
CA VAL A 139 -15.08 -8.08 -13.97
C VAL A 139 -15.43 -6.68 -13.48
N LYS A 140 -16.68 -6.51 -13.01
CA LYS A 140 -17.12 -5.31 -12.30
C LYS A 140 -16.91 -5.53 -10.80
N VAL A 141 -16.41 -4.53 -10.11
CA VAL A 141 -16.32 -4.50 -8.65
C VAL A 141 -17.30 -3.46 -8.09
N ASP A 142 -18.00 -3.84 -7.04
CA ASP A 142 -18.81 -2.94 -6.22
C ASP A 142 -18.01 -2.55 -4.98
N ILE A 143 -17.76 -1.25 -4.79
CA ILE A 143 -16.88 -0.78 -3.73
C ILE A 143 -17.63 0.16 -2.79
N GLN A 144 -17.71 -0.25 -1.52
CA GLN A 144 -18.09 0.65 -0.44
C GLN A 144 -16.84 1.31 0.12
N SER A 145 -16.83 2.61 0.27
CA SER A 145 -15.68 3.35 0.79
C SER A 145 -16.01 4.11 2.07
N PHE A 146 -15.11 4.02 3.04
CA PHE A 146 -15.21 4.70 4.33
C PHE A 146 -13.91 5.42 4.62
N CYS A 147 -13.99 6.71 4.95
CA CYS A 147 -12.83 7.51 5.31
C CYS A 147 -13.12 8.30 6.59
N ASN A 148 -12.22 8.21 7.56
CA ASN A 148 -12.32 9.00 8.80
C ASN A 148 -10.99 9.71 9.08
N PRO A 149 -10.87 11.02 8.75
CA PRO A 149 -9.66 11.80 9.00
C PRO A 149 -9.31 11.98 10.47
N ASP A 150 -10.28 11.88 11.39
CA ASP A 150 -10.00 12.00 12.82
C ASP A 150 -9.13 10.83 13.32
N ALA A 151 -9.24 9.67 12.67
CA ALA A 151 -8.42 8.51 13.05
C ALA A 151 -6.92 8.76 12.78
N ILE A 152 -6.55 9.33 11.61
CA ILE A 152 -5.14 9.65 11.35
C ILE A 152 -4.67 10.83 12.21
N ALA A 153 -5.55 11.78 12.54
CA ALA A 153 -5.22 12.88 13.44
C ALA A 153 -4.89 12.34 14.85
N ALA A 154 -5.70 11.43 15.38
CA ALA A 154 -5.44 10.77 16.65
C ALA A 154 -4.11 9.99 16.65
N LEU A 155 -3.84 9.22 15.58
CA LEU A 155 -2.58 8.49 15.44
C LEU A 155 -1.36 9.42 15.44
N LYS A 156 -1.43 10.54 14.73
CA LYS A 156 -0.36 11.55 14.69
C LYS A 156 -0.15 12.23 16.04
N ALA A 157 -1.22 12.36 16.84
CA ALA A 157 -1.15 12.86 18.22
C ALA A 157 -0.66 11.81 19.24
N GLY A 158 -0.36 10.58 18.80
CA GLY A 158 0.05 9.49 19.70
C GLY A 158 -1.12 8.73 20.34
N ASP A 159 -2.36 9.12 20.06
CA ASP A 159 -3.57 8.47 20.61
C ASP A 159 -3.99 7.28 19.72
N ARG A 160 -3.27 6.18 19.87
CA ARG A 160 -3.58 4.94 19.14
C ARG A 160 -4.94 4.36 19.56
N GLN A 161 -5.35 4.53 20.80
CA GLN A 161 -6.63 3.98 21.27
C GLN A 161 -7.81 4.62 20.53
N THR A 162 -7.82 5.94 20.38
CA THR A 162 -8.84 6.65 19.58
C THR A 162 -8.76 6.24 18.09
N HIS A 163 -7.56 6.14 17.50
CA HIS A 163 -7.40 5.66 16.14
C HIS A 163 -8.06 4.30 15.93
N ASP A 164 -7.73 3.32 16.79
CA ASP A 164 -8.20 1.94 16.65
C ASP A 164 -9.73 1.85 16.87
N ARG A 165 -10.29 2.61 17.84
CA ARG A 165 -11.74 2.72 18.06
C ARG A 165 -12.46 3.27 16.83
N LEU A 166 -11.98 4.38 16.25
CA LEU A 166 -12.59 4.99 15.08
C LEU A 166 -12.54 4.07 13.85
N LEU A 167 -11.46 3.29 13.70
CA LEU A 167 -11.36 2.28 12.66
C LEU A 167 -12.40 1.17 12.83
N LEU A 168 -12.60 0.67 14.04
CA LEU A 168 -13.61 -0.35 14.33
C LEU A 168 -15.04 0.19 14.15
N GLU A 169 -15.27 1.46 14.43
CA GLU A 169 -16.57 2.13 14.15
C GLU A 169 -16.84 2.23 12.64
N MET A 170 -15.82 2.48 11.81
CA MET A 170 -15.97 2.41 10.35
C MET A 170 -16.25 0.97 9.90
N ALA A 171 -15.49 0.00 10.40
CA ALA A 171 -15.68 -1.40 10.07
C ALA A 171 -17.08 -1.92 10.40
N ALA A 172 -17.68 -1.44 11.50
CA ALA A 172 -19.04 -1.82 11.90
C ALA A 172 -20.15 -1.33 10.94
N LYS A 173 -19.84 -0.38 10.05
CA LYS A 173 -20.77 0.16 9.03
C LYS A 173 -20.69 -0.59 7.71
N VAL A 174 -19.71 -1.47 7.53
CA VAL A 174 -19.55 -2.28 6.32
C VAL A 174 -20.73 -3.23 6.17
N ASP A 175 -21.26 -3.32 4.94
CA ASP A 175 -22.32 -4.28 4.63
C ASP A 175 -21.80 -5.72 4.84
N LYS A 176 -22.59 -6.52 5.55
CA LYS A 176 -22.24 -7.92 5.87
C LYS A 176 -22.12 -8.82 4.64
N ASN A 177 -22.67 -8.38 3.50
CA ASN A 177 -22.56 -9.07 2.22
C ASN A 177 -21.29 -8.74 1.44
N CYS A 178 -20.43 -7.84 1.95
CA CYS A 178 -19.11 -7.63 1.37
C CYS A 178 -18.26 -8.91 1.43
N ASN A 179 -17.53 -9.19 0.37
CA ASN A 179 -16.65 -10.35 0.27
C ASN A 179 -15.29 -10.11 0.94
N ALA A 180 -14.86 -8.85 0.98
CA ALA A 180 -13.56 -8.47 1.53
C ALA A 180 -13.58 -7.05 2.09
N ILE A 181 -12.68 -6.80 3.05
CA ILE A 181 -12.32 -5.47 3.55
C ILE A 181 -10.86 -5.20 3.21
N VAL A 182 -10.57 -4.03 2.66
CA VAL A 182 -9.23 -3.52 2.38
C VAL A 182 -8.91 -2.39 3.33
N LEU A 183 -7.81 -2.51 4.08
CA LEU A 183 -7.23 -1.46 4.89
C LEU A 183 -6.22 -0.68 4.04
N ALA A 184 -6.60 0.50 3.55
CA ALA A 184 -5.89 1.22 2.50
C ALA A 184 -4.51 1.79 2.92
N GLN A 185 -4.14 1.70 4.20
CA GLN A 185 -2.89 2.25 4.72
C GLN A 185 -2.11 1.21 5.52
N ALA A 186 -0.78 1.19 5.32
CA ALA A 186 0.13 0.29 6.06
C ALA A 186 0.04 0.47 7.58
N SER A 187 -0.22 1.71 8.06
CA SER A 187 -0.41 2.01 9.49
C SER A 187 -1.60 1.29 10.13
N MET A 188 -2.58 0.86 9.33
CA MET A 188 -3.77 0.15 9.78
C MET A 188 -3.55 -1.38 9.88
N ALA A 189 -2.41 -1.90 9.43
CA ALA A 189 -2.16 -3.35 9.33
C ALA A 189 -2.32 -4.08 10.66
N GLY A 190 -1.89 -3.45 11.78
CA GLY A 190 -2.05 -4.02 13.12
C GLY A 190 -3.49 -4.27 13.55
N MET A 191 -4.46 -3.62 12.90
CA MET A 191 -5.89 -3.78 13.19
C MET A 191 -6.59 -4.85 12.33
N ARG A 192 -5.89 -5.44 11.36
CA ARG A 192 -6.45 -6.40 10.40
C ARG A 192 -7.23 -7.54 11.10
N ALA A 193 -6.59 -8.20 12.04
CA ALA A 193 -7.21 -9.33 12.75
C ALA A 193 -8.44 -8.92 13.58
N GLU A 194 -8.41 -7.75 14.21
CA GLU A 194 -9.52 -7.26 15.01
C GLU A 194 -10.71 -6.81 14.15
N VAL A 195 -10.44 -6.17 12.99
CA VAL A 195 -11.47 -5.82 12.00
C VAL A 195 -12.12 -7.09 11.45
N GLU A 196 -11.33 -8.09 11.05
CA GLU A 196 -11.83 -9.38 10.56
C GLU A 196 -12.69 -10.09 11.62
N LYS A 197 -12.22 -10.16 12.86
CA LYS A 197 -12.97 -10.73 13.99
C LYS A 197 -14.29 -10.00 14.25
N ARG A 198 -14.29 -8.67 14.16
CA ARG A 198 -15.46 -7.83 14.45
C ARG A 198 -16.53 -7.94 13.36
N THR A 199 -16.12 -8.05 12.09
CA THR A 199 -17.02 -8.05 10.95
C THR A 199 -17.38 -9.44 10.45
N GLY A 200 -16.53 -10.43 10.67
CA GLY A 200 -16.61 -11.76 10.06
C GLY A 200 -16.22 -11.77 8.58
N ILE A 201 -15.67 -10.66 8.04
CA ILE A 201 -15.33 -10.49 6.62
C ILE A 201 -13.81 -10.56 6.49
N SER A 202 -13.33 -11.33 5.50
CA SER A 202 -11.90 -11.43 5.19
C SER A 202 -11.28 -10.03 5.01
N THR A 203 -10.28 -9.70 5.84
CA THR A 203 -9.69 -8.37 5.88
C THR A 203 -8.23 -8.41 5.42
N PHE A 204 -7.86 -7.49 4.54
CA PHE A 204 -6.54 -7.42 3.90
C PHE A 204 -5.83 -6.12 4.22
N SER A 205 -4.52 -6.22 4.46
CA SER A 205 -3.59 -5.11 4.60
C SER A 205 -2.35 -5.33 3.75
N SER A 206 -1.69 -4.26 3.35
CA SER A 206 -0.66 -4.31 2.32
C SER A 206 0.69 -4.89 2.77
N PRO A 207 1.25 -4.65 3.99
CA PRO A 207 2.65 -4.97 4.27
C PRO A 207 2.99 -6.45 4.12
N GLU A 208 2.28 -7.33 4.83
CA GLU A 208 2.56 -8.78 4.82
C GLU A 208 2.38 -9.40 3.42
N LEU A 209 1.35 -8.97 2.69
CA LEU A 209 1.07 -9.47 1.35
C LEU A 209 2.11 -9.00 0.34
N CYS A 210 2.59 -7.76 0.46
CA CYS A 210 3.68 -7.25 -0.36
C CYS A 210 4.97 -8.02 -0.07
N GLN A 211 5.33 -8.25 1.19
CA GLN A 211 6.51 -9.03 1.57
C GLN A 211 6.47 -10.45 0.98
N ALA A 212 5.30 -11.09 1.02
CA ALA A 212 5.09 -12.39 0.41
C ALA A 212 5.19 -12.34 -1.13
N GLU A 213 4.72 -11.26 -1.77
CA GLU A 213 4.86 -11.06 -3.23
C GLU A 213 6.33 -10.87 -3.61
N VAL A 214 7.09 -10.05 -2.88
CA VAL A 214 8.53 -9.85 -3.09
C VAL A 214 9.28 -11.18 -2.96
N LYS A 215 8.97 -11.96 -1.92
CA LYS A 215 9.58 -13.29 -1.74
C LYS A 215 9.31 -14.20 -2.93
N ARG A 216 8.05 -14.32 -3.36
CA ARG A 216 7.69 -15.17 -4.53
C ARG A 216 8.39 -14.70 -5.80
N PHE A 217 8.50 -13.40 -6.01
CA PHE A 217 9.21 -12.83 -7.16
C PHE A 217 10.69 -13.24 -7.11
N LEU A 218 11.36 -13.03 -5.99
CA LEU A 218 12.77 -13.40 -5.84
C LEU A 218 12.98 -14.92 -5.97
N ASP A 219 12.09 -15.75 -5.46
CA ASP A 219 12.18 -17.22 -5.59
C ASP A 219 12.03 -17.70 -7.05
N SER A 220 11.47 -16.86 -7.94
CA SER A 220 11.22 -17.20 -9.36
C SER A 220 12.36 -16.83 -10.32
N ILE A 221 13.39 -16.11 -9.88
CA ILE A 221 14.54 -15.65 -10.68
C ILE A 221 15.86 -16.30 -10.32
#